data_74dfb5015e6ec466b35d449f3f6d9ff1
#
_entry.id   74dfb5015e6ec466b35d449f3f6d9ff1
#
_cell.length_a   1.000
_cell.length_b   1.000
_cell.length_c   1.000
_cell.angle_alpha   90.00
_cell.angle_beta   90.00
_cell.angle_gamma   90.00
#
_symmetry.space_group_name_H-M   'P 1'
#
loop_
_entity.id
_entity.type
_entity.pdbx_description
1 polymer ?
#
loop_
_entity_poly.entity_id
_entity_poly.type
_entity_poly.pdbx_seq_one_letter_code
_entity_poly.pdbx_strand_id
1 'polypeptide(L)'
;VNDFGDLNIDESLISSHDGQTISLANGCVCCSISNDFNQTMINLVKRIEQFDQVVVEASGVSEPERIMDIARLDPELSPSGIVVLVDAAEVQNNSTNSYISNTVLKQLQTAELLIVNKTDLVSKEKLAELEAWLEGLSPNAIQLKTSGGLIPAELIFGEKINDNFFYSKP
;
A
#
# COMPACT_ATOMS: atom_id res chain seq x y z
N VAL A 1 -4.82 3.27 9.94
CA VAL A 1 -3.82 4.31 9.72
C VAL A 1 -2.89 4.32 10.89
N ASN A 2 -1.61 4.12 10.68
CA ASN A 2 -0.64 4.12 11.76
C ASN A 2 0.63 4.83 11.32
N ASP A 3 0.79 6.04 11.82
CA ASP A 3 2.00 6.83 11.59
C ASP A 3 2.96 6.70 12.80
N PHE A 4 4.28 6.85 12.54
CA PHE A 4 5.30 6.92 13.57
C PHE A 4 5.24 8.26 14.29
N GLY A 5 4.25 8.44 15.14
CA GLY A 5 4.09 9.66 15.92
C GLY A 5 3.04 9.52 17.00
N ASP A 6 3.15 10.32 18.02
CA ASP A 6 2.18 10.38 19.13
C ASP A 6 0.81 10.98 18.73
N LEU A 7 0.65 11.36 17.46
CA LEU A 7 -0.56 11.95 16.90
C LEU A 7 -1.02 11.16 15.68
N ASN A 8 -2.19 10.53 15.76
CA ASN A 8 -2.91 9.97 14.61
C ASN A 8 -3.48 11.11 13.77
N ILE A 9 -2.62 11.79 13.02
CA ILE A 9 -3.00 12.95 12.19
C ILE A 9 -3.99 12.50 11.12
N ASP A 10 -3.80 11.31 10.57
CA ASP A 10 -4.64 10.77 9.50
C ASP A 10 -6.07 10.48 9.94
N GLU A 11 -6.27 9.99 11.18
CA GLU A 11 -7.60 9.80 11.74
C GLU A 11 -8.37 11.12 11.87
N SER A 12 -7.66 12.23 12.11
CA SER A 12 -8.26 13.57 12.18
C SER A 12 -8.58 14.18 10.81
N LEU A 13 -7.93 13.68 9.74
CA LEU A 13 -8.17 14.12 8.35
C LEU A 13 -9.34 13.37 7.69
N ILE A 14 -9.75 12.24 8.25
CA ILE A 14 -10.92 11.50 7.78
C ILE A 14 -12.17 12.21 8.28
N SER A 15 -12.66 13.17 7.51
CA SER A 15 -13.72 14.09 7.94
C SER A 15 -15.13 13.71 7.50
N SER A 16 -15.38 12.54 6.97
CA SER A 16 -16.75 12.13 6.59
C SER A 16 -16.91 10.60 6.66
N HIS A 17 -17.89 10.16 7.36
CA HIS A 17 -17.98 8.83 7.79
C HIS A 17 -19.31 8.21 7.75
N ASP A 18 -19.55 7.41 6.73
CA ASP A 18 -20.32 6.18 6.82
C ASP A 18 -19.38 4.96 6.72
N GLY A 19 -18.09 5.20 6.60
CA GLY A 19 -17.05 4.19 6.51
C GLY A 19 -16.66 3.66 7.88
N GLN A 20 -16.53 2.36 8.01
CA GLN A 20 -16.06 1.71 9.24
C GLN A 20 -14.53 1.64 9.19
N THR A 21 -13.88 2.67 9.74
CA THR A 21 -12.44 2.66 9.96
C THR A 21 -12.15 2.05 11.32
N ILE A 22 -11.30 1.02 11.37
CA ILE A 22 -10.84 0.40 12.60
C ILE A 22 -9.36 0.73 12.76
N SER A 23 -9.05 1.56 13.75
CA SER A 23 -7.66 1.87 14.11
C SER A 23 -7.19 0.89 15.18
N LEU A 24 -6.03 0.28 14.97
CA LEU A 24 -5.42 -0.61 15.96
C LEU A 24 -4.52 0.20 16.88
N ALA A 25 -4.89 0.29 18.16
CA ALA A 25 -4.27 1.16 19.15
C ALA A 25 -2.81 0.85 19.50
N ASN A 26 -2.30 -0.33 19.16
CA ASN A 26 -0.94 -0.78 19.44
C ASN A 26 -0.14 -1.04 18.16
N GLY A 27 -0.17 -0.15 17.35
CA GLY A 27 0.58 0.35 16.19
C GLY A 27 1.68 -0.42 15.55
N CYS A 28 1.91 -1.68 15.73
CA CYS A 28 2.89 -2.38 14.92
C CYS A 28 2.38 -3.73 14.42
N VAL A 29 1.82 -3.72 13.23
CA VAL A 29 1.71 -4.95 12.41
C VAL A 29 3.13 -5.44 12.01
N CYS A 30 4.16 -4.67 12.35
CA CYS A 30 5.52 -4.91 11.87
C CYS A 30 6.34 -5.96 12.63
N CYS A 31 6.08 -6.23 13.91
CA CYS A 31 6.97 -7.12 14.68
C CYS A 31 6.38 -8.46 15.10
N SER A 32 5.10 -8.57 15.10
CA SER A 32 4.34 -9.83 15.21
C SER A 32 2.92 -9.51 14.81
N ILE A 33 2.33 -10.35 13.99
CA ILE A 33 0.89 -10.33 13.77
C ILE A 33 0.27 -10.39 15.16
N SER A 34 -0.16 -9.21 15.65
CA SER A 34 -0.64 -9.11 17.01
C SER A 34 -1.95 -9.89 17.11
N ASN A 35 -2.23 -10.46 18.28
CA ASN A 35 -3.53 -11.08 18.53
C ASN A 35 -4.68 -10.11 18.20
N ASP A 36 -4.45 -8.81 18.33
CA ASP A 36 -5.41 -7.76 18.01
C ASP A 36 -5.71 -7.66 16.51
N PHE A 37 -4.70 -7.82 15.65
CA PHE A 37 -4.91 -7.84 14.18
C PHE A 37 -5.74 -9.07 13.78
N ASN A 38 -5.35 -10.25 14.26
CA ASN A 38 -6.07 -11.49 13.97
C ASN A 38 -7.52 -11.41 14.47
N GLN A 39 -7.73 -10.90 15.68
CA GLN A 39 -9.08 -10.74 16.24
C GLN A 39 -9.90 -9.73 15.42
N THR A 40 -9.27 -8.66 14.96
CA THR A 40 -9.91 -7.67 14.07
C THR A 40 -10.31 -8.29 12.75
N MET A 41 -9.44 -9.08 12.11
CA MET A 41 -9.76 -9.81 10.88
C MET A 41 -10.92 -10.80 11.07
N ILE A 42 -10.91 -11.57 12.16
CA ILE A 42 -12.02 -12.48 12.49
C ILE A 42 -13.34 -11.72 12.66
N ASN A 43 -13.33 -10.58 13.31
CA ASN A 43 -14.53 -9.76 13.51
C ASN A 43 -15.01 -9.11 12.21
N LEU A 44 -14.07 -8.77 11.31
CA LEU A 44 -14.38 -8.22 10.00
C LEU A 44 -15.03 -9.29 9.11
N VAL A 45 -14.47 -10.50 9.06
CA VAL A 45 -15.01 -11.61 8.27
C VAL A 45 -16.45 -11.93 8.68
N LYS A 46 -16.78 -11.91 9.97
CA LYS A 46 -18.18 -12.09 10.45
C LYS A 46 -19.17 -11.06 9.89
N ARG A 47 -18.69 -9.98 9.34
CA ARG A 47 -19.47 -8.87 8.79
C ARG A 47 -19.15 -8.59 7.34
N ILE A 48 -18.48 -9.52 6.65
CA ILE A 48 -17.93 -9.29 5.32
C ILE A 48 -19.00 -8.89 4.30
N GLU A 49 -20.22 -9.41 4.43
CA GLU A 49 -21.36 -9.07 3.58
C GLU A 49 -21.77 -7.57 3.63
N GLN A 50 -21.25 -6.82 4.61
CA GLN A 50 -21.52 -5.39 4.76
C GLN A 50 -20.53 -4.52 3.97
N PHE A 51 -19.52 -5.13 3.35
CA PHE A 51 -18.42 -4.43 2.71
C PHE A 51 -18.25 -4.91 1.27
N ASP A 52 -18.10 -3.96 0.35
CA ASP A 52 -17.69 -4.26 -1.02
C ASP A 52 -16.19 -4.53 -1.10
N GLN A 53 -15.42 -3.82 -0.28
CA GLN A 53 -13.97 -3.97 -0.21
C GLN A 53 -13.43 -3.68 1.19
N VAL A 54 -12.29 -4.30 1.49
CA VAL A 54 -11.51 -4.06 2.71
C VAL A 54 -10.12 -3.56 2.31
N VAL A 55 -9.75 -2.41 2.84
CA VAL A 55 -8.42 -1.82 2.65
C VAL A 55 -7.65 -1.88 3.96
N VAL A 56 -6.49 -2.50 3.92
CA VAL A 56 -5.59 -2.54 5.08
C VAL A 56 -4.43 -1.60 4.81
N GLU A 57 -4.37 -0.50 5.55
CA GLU A 57 -3.21 0.37 5.55
C GLU A 57 -2.18 -0.16 6.56
N ALA A 58 -1.04 -0.51 6.05
CA ALA A 58 0.09 -0.99 6.83
C ALA A 58 1.01 0.17 7.20
N SER A 59 1.67 0.11 8.36
CA SER A 59 2.69 1.10 8.72
C SER A 59 3.90 1.02 7.78
N GLY A 60 4.64 2.12 7.65
CA GLY A 60 5.80 2.22 6.75
C GLY A 60 6.93 1.21 7.01
N VAL A 61 6.90 0.49 8.13
CA VAL A 61 7.87 -0.57 8.47
C VAL A 61 7.29 -1.98 8.43
N SER A 62 6.05 -2.14 7.99
CA SER A 62 5.40 -3.45 7.91
C SER A 62 5.73 -4.20 6.63
N GLU A 63 5.56 -5.50 6.68
CA GLU A 63 5.66 -6.39 5.54
C GLU A 63 4.24 -6.69 5.01
N PRO A 64 3.76 -6.02 3.94
CA PRO A 64 2.39 -6.17 3.47
C PRO A 64 2.07 -7.59 2.98
N GLU A 65 3.08 -8.33 2.55
CA GLU A 65 2.95 -9.73 2.15
C GLU A 65 2.40 -10.61 3.28
N ARG A 66 2.80 -10.37 4.52
CA ARG A 66 2.27 -11.12 5.68
C ARG A 66 0.79 -10.86 5.92
N ILE A 67 0.34 -9.63 5.67
CA ILE A 67 -1.07 -9.28 5.76
C ILE A 67 -1.87 -10.02 4.67
N MET A 68 -1.31 -10.04 3.47
CA MET A 68 -1.85 -10.75 2.33
C MET A 68 -1.97 -12.26 2.61
N ASP A 69 -0.95 -12.86 3.22
CA ASP A 69 -0.96 -14.28 3.55
C ASP A 69 -2.06 -14.63 4.56
N ILE A 70 -2.31 -13.76 5.54
CA ILE A 70 -3.43 -13.96 6.48
C ILE A 70 -4.77 -13.91 5.74
N ALA A 71 -4.94 -12.93 4.85
CA ALA A 71 -6.17 -12.84 4.07
C ALA A 71 -6.38 -14.06 3.15
N ARG A 72 -5.30 -14.66 2.64
CA ARG A 72 -5.37 -15.90 1.84
C ARG A 72 -5.80 -17.13 2.62
N LEU A 73 -5.65 -17.12 3.94
CA LEU A 73 -6.06 -18.25 4.78
C LEU A 73 -7.57 -18.30 5.01
N ASP A 74 -8.29 -17.22 4.77
CA ASP A 74 -9.74 -17.15 4.96
C ASP A 74 -10.46 -17.32 3.61
N PRO A 75 -11.33 -18.32 3.46
CA PRO A 75 -12.02 -18.60 2.19
C PRO A 75 -13.04 -17.52 1.78
N GLU A 76 -13.47 -16.67 2.71
CA GLU A 76 -14.39 -15.57 2.44
C GLU A 76 -13.68 -14.30 1.93
N LEU A 77 -12.34 -14.29 1.99
CA LEU A 77 -11.52 -13.17 1.53
C LEU A 77 -10.85 -13.51 0.19
N SER A 78 -10.87 -12.55 -0.72
CA SER A 78 -10.15 -12.62 -1.99
C SER A 78 -9.20 -11.44 -2.09
N PRO A 79 -7.92 -11.60 -1.71
CA PRO A 79 -6.93 -10.53 -1.79
C PRO A 79 -6.79 -10.02 -3.22
N SER A 80 -6.89 -8.70 -3.39
CA SER A 80 -6.84 -8.06 -4.71
C SER A 80 -5.43 -7.68 -5.14
N GLY A 81 -4.55 -7.35 -4.18
CA GLY A 81 -3.16 -7.01 -4.47
C GLY A 81 -2.51 -6.10 -3.43
N ILE A 82 -1.23 -5.85 -3.61
CA ILE A 82 -0.41 -4.97 -2.76
C ILE A 82 -0.12 -3.70 -3.53
N VAL A 83 -0.57 -2.58 -2.96
CA VAL A 83 -0.29 -1.24 -3.46
C VAL A 83 0.78 -0.60 -2.59
N VAL A 84 1.84 -0.09 -3.18
CA VAL A 84 2.90 0.62 -2.47
C VAL A 84 2.97 2.07 -2.94
N LEU A 85 2.86 2.98 -1.99
CA LEU A 85 3.02 4.40 -2.24
C LEU A 85 4.50 4.78 -2.18
N VAL A 86 5.01 5.33 -3.28
CA VAL A 86 6.42 5.67 -3.45
C VAL A 86 6.57 7.20 -3.45
N ASP A 87 7.37 7.74 -2.53
CA ASP A 87 7.80 9.13 -2.56
C ASP A 87 8.95 9.27 -3.58
N ALA A 88 8.69 9.96 -4.69
CA ALA A 88 9.66 10.10 -5.77
C ALA A 88 10.96 10.81 -5.34
N ALA A 89 10.90 11.67 -4.32
CA ALA A 89 12.07 12.39 -3.85
C ALA A 89 12.93 11.58 -2.87
N GLU A 90 12.30 10.69 -2.06
CA GLU A 90 12.95 10.09 -0.89
C GLU A 90 13.17 8.58 -0.99
N VAL A 91 12.47 7.86 -1.85
CA VAL A 91 12.50 6.39 -1.85
C VAL A 91 13.90 5.80 -2.03
N GLN A 92 14.74 6.38 -2.90
CA GLN A 92 16.11 5.90 -3.12
C GLN A 92 17.00 6.15 -1.89
N ASN A 93 16.84 7.28 -1.21
CA ASN A 93 17.53 7.55 0.06
C ASN A 93 17.10 6.54 1.13
N ASN A 94 15.80 6.29 1.24
CA ASN A 94 15.25 5.33 2.18
C ASN A 94 15.71 3.89 1.88
N SER A 95 15.87 3.52 0.62
CA SER A 95 16.36 2.20 0.19
C SER A 95 17.83 1.93 0.54
N THR A 96 18.59 2.97 0.84
CA THR A 96 20.00 2.86 1.28
C THR A 96 20.21 3.12 2.76
N ASN A 97 19.16 3.50 3.48
CA ASN A 97 19.20 3.75 4.92
C ASN A 97 19.38 2.45 5.71
N SER A 98 20.41 2.38 6.55
CA SER A 98 20.79 1.18 7.29
C SER A 98 19.70 0.59 8.19
N TYR A 99 18.72 1.39 8.60
CA TYR A 99 17.64 0.97 9.51
C TYR A 99 16.39 0.46 8.80
N ILE A 100 16.08 1.00 7.61
CA ILE A 100 14.79 0.75 6.92
C ILE A 100 14.95 0.17 5.51
N SER A 101 16.17 0.12 4.96
CA SER A 101 16.41 -0.30 3.57
C SER A 101 15.80 -1.65 3.23
N ASN A 102 15.99 -2.65 4.09
CA ASN A 102 15.45 -3.99 3.85
C ASN A 102 13.92 -3.99 3.75
N THR A 103 13.25 -3.21 4.61
CA THR A 103 11.79 -3.11 4.60
C THR A 103 11.31 -2.40 3.33
N VAL A 104 11.93 -1.27 2.99
CA VAL A 104 11.60 -0.51 1.77
C VAL A 104 11.78 -1.38 0.52
N LEU A 105 12.91 -2.07 0.39
CA LEU A 105 13.16 -2.95 -0.76
C LEU A 105 12.16 -4.10 -0.84
N LYS A 106 11.82 -4.74 0.29
CA LYS A 106 10.80 -5.79 0.33
C LYS A 106 9.43 -5.26 -0.08
N GLN A 107 9.01 -4.10 0.44
CA GLN A 107 7.74 -3.48 0.07
C GLN A 107 7.67 -3.23 -1.44
N LEU A 108 8.73 -2.66 -2.02
CA LEU A 108 8.80 -2.43 -3.46
C LEU A 108 8.71 -3.73 -4.25
N GLN A 109 9.47 -4.76 -3.86
CA GLN A 109 9.54 -6.05 -4.55
C GLN A 109 8.23 -6.85 -4.51
N THR A 110 7.41 -6.66 -3.47
CA THR A 110 6.14 -7.37 -3.32
C THR A 110 4.95 -6.60 -3.91
N ALA A 111 5.17 -5.36 -4.35
CA ALA A 111 4.12 -4.54 -4.93
C ALA A 111 3.60 -5.11 -6.26
N GLU A 112 2.30 -5.08 -6.43
CA GLU A 112 1.64 -5.29 -7.73
C GLU A 112 1.33 -3.95 -8.41
N LEU A 113 1.16 -2.90 -7.59
CA LEU A 113 0.99 -1.53 -8.05
C LEU A 113 1.90 -0.59 -7.25
N LEU A 114 2.73 0.16 -7.96
CA LEU A 114 3.57 1.23 -7.42
C LEU A 114 2.95 2.58 -7.78
N ILE A 115 2.56 3.35 -6.78
CA ILE A 115 2.06 4.72 -6.97
C ILE A 115 3.20 5.68 -6.70
N VAL A 116 3.87 6.12 -7.75
CA VAL A 116 4.97 7.09 -7.69
C VAL A 116 4.38 8.49 -7.51
N ASN A 117 4.33 8.94 -6.27
CA ASN A 117 3.77 10.24 -5.87
C ASN A 117 4.85 11.30 -5.72
N LYS A 118 4.43 12.56 -5.61
CA LYS A 118 5.30 13.74 -5.50
C LYS A 118 6.25 13.91 -6.68
N THR A 119 5.78 13.53 -7.88
CA THR A 119 6.58 13.65 -9.11
C THR A 119 6.90 15.09 -9.48
N ASP A 120 6.16 16.05 -8.93
CA ASP A 120 6.41 17.49 -9.03
C ASP A 120 7.64 17.97 -8.28
N LEU A 121 8.17 17.18 -7.33
CA LEU A 121 9.35 17.52 -6.53
C LEU A 121 10.68 17.05 -7.14
N VAL A 122 10.64 16.35 -8.26
CA VAL A 122 11.83 15.82 -8.93
C VAL A 122 11.93 16.29 -10.38
N SER A 123 13.14 16.33 -10.93
CA SER A 123 13.32 16.62 -12.36
C SER A 123 12.86 15.45 -13.23
N LYS A 124 12.60 15.73 -14.51
CA LYS A 124 12.19 14.68 -15.47
C LYS A 124 13.24 13.60 -15.61
N GLU A 125 14.51 13.99 -15.60
CA GLU A 125 15.64 13.07 -15.70
C GLU A 125 15.70 12.14 -14.49
N LYS A 126 15.59 12.71 -13.28
CA LYS A 126 15.56 11.93 -12.04
C LYS A 126 14.33 11.02 -11.97
N LEU A 127 13.20 11.47 -12.46
CA LEU A 127 11.99 10.62 -12.53
C LEU A 127 12.18 9.43 -13.45
N ALA A 128 12.78 9.62 -14.63
CA ALA A 128 13.08 8.54 -15.56
C ALA A 128 14.09 7.52 -14.99
N GLU A 129 15.12 8.00 -14.27
CA GLU A 129 16.07 7.12 -13.55
C GLU A 129 15.37 6.32 -12.45
N LEU A 130 14.46 6.96 -11.71
CA LEU A 130 13.67 6.31 -10.68
C LEU A 130 12.75 5.22 -11.25
N GLU A 131 12.05 5.52 -12.34
CA GLU A 131 11.18 4.55 -13.03
C GLU A 131 11.97 3.31 -13.48
N ALA A 132 13.12 3.50 -14.11
CA ALA A 132 13.99 2.40 -14.54
C ALA A 132 14.50 1.58 -13.34
N TRP A 133 14.84 2.24 -12.23
CA TRP A 133 15.29 1.58 -11.01
C TRP A 133 14.14 0.75 -10.38
N LEU A 134 12.93 1.29 -10.32
CA LEU A 134 11.75 0.58 -9.83
C LEU A 134 11.39 -0.61 -10.73
N GLU A 135 11.50 -0.46 -12.06
CA GLU A 135 11.27 -1.56 -13.00
C GLU A 135 12.28 -2.69 -12.78
N GLY A 136 13.54 -2.35 -12.47
CA GLY A 136 14.56 -3.35 -12.13
C GLY A 136 14.29 -4.10 -10.82
N LEU A 137 13.66 -3.46 -9.83
CA LEU A 137 13.30 -4.06 -8.54
C LEU A 137 11.99 -4.87 -8.60
N SER A 138 11.03 -4.38 -9.35
CA SER A 138 9.65 -4.87 -9.37
C SER A 138 9.15 -4.96 -10.82
N PRO A 139 9.71 -5.86 -11.63
CA PRO A 139 9.46 -5.90 -13.07
C PRO A 139 8.01 -6.24 -13.45
N ASN A 140 7.26 -6.82 -12.51
CA ASN A 140 5.86 -7.18 -12.72
C ASN A 140 4.88 -6.14 -12.16
N ALA A 141 5.38 -5.14 -11.42
CA ALA A 141 4.53 -4.13 -10.83
C ALA A 141 4.15 -3.06 -11.87
N ILE A 142 2.89 -2.66 -11.83
CA ILE A 142 2.42 -1.52 -12.61
C ILE A 142 2.88 -0.24 -11.92
N GLN A 143 3.40 0.72 -12.68
CA GLN A 143 3.81 2.01 -12.14
C GLN A 143 2.82 3.10 -12.58
N LEU A 144 2.18 3.76 -11.61
CA LEU A 144 1.35 4.95 -11.83
C LEU A 144 2.03 6.18 -11.25
N LYS A 145 2.10 7.24 -12.03
CA LYS A 145 2.70 8.53 -11.61
C LYS A 145 1.62 9.52 -11.21
N THR A 146 1.86 10.21 -10.10
CA THR A 146 0.93 11.26 -9.63
C THR A 146 1.68 12.36 -8.87
N SER A 147 0.98 13.46 -8.67
CA SER A 147 1.34 14.49 -7.70
C SER A 147 0.11 14.76 -6.82
N GLY A 148 0.35 14.94 -5.51
CA GLY A 148 -0.75 15.15 -4.54
C GLY A 148 -1.67 13.93 -4.35
N GLY A 149 -1.25 12.72 -4.73
CA GLY A 149 -2.02 11.49 -4.52
C GLY A 149 -3.28 11.36 -5.38
N LEU A 150 -3.41 12.14 -6.44
CA LEU A 150 -4.60 12.16 -7.30
C LEU A 150 -4.58 10.95 -8.24
N ILE A 151 -5.26 9.89 -7.85
CA ILE A 151 -5.44 8.67 -8.64
C ILE A 151 -6.93 8.31 -8.65
N PRO A 152 -7.51 7.97 -9.81
CA PRO A 152 -8.86 7.45 -9.87
C PRO A 152 -9.01 6.20 -9.00
N ALA A 153 -10.05 6.15 -8.16
CA ALA A 153 -10.29 5.03 -7.25
C ALA A 153 -10.46 3.70 -8.00
N GLU A 154 -10.98 3.76 -9.22
CA GLU A 154 -11.19 2.61 -10.10
C GLU A 154 -9.89 1.89 -10.47
N LEU A 155 -8.75 2.61 -10.47
CA LEU A 155 -7.44 2.01 -10.73
C LEU A 155 -6.89 1.23 -9.53
N ILE A 156 -7.40 1.51 -8.33
CA ILE A 156 -7.00 0.83 -7.09
C ILE A 156 -8.01 -0.26 -6.73
N PHE A 157 -9.31 0.03 -6.90
CA PHE A 157 -10.41 -0.80 -6.41
C PHE A 157 -11.25 -1.43 -7.52
N GLY A 158 -10.96 -1.16 -8.79
CA GLY A 158 -11.69 -1.73 -9.91
C GLY A 158 -11.66 -3.27 -9.89
N GLU A 159 -12.76 -3.90 -10.25
CA GLU A 159 -12.82 -5.35 -10.48
C GLU A 159 -11.71 -5.74 -11.44
N LYS A 160 -10.77 -6.55 -10.96
CA LYS A 160 -9.58 -7.08 -11.67
C LYS A 160 -9.23 -6.21 -12.87
N ILE A 161 -8.21 -5.39 -12.75
CA ILE A 161 -7.69 -4.66 -13.90
C ILE A 161 -7.54 -5.70 -15.01
N ASN A 162 -8.56 -5.77 -15.87
CA ASN A 162 -8.55 -6.72 -16.98
C ASN A 162 -7.29 -6.44 -17.78
N ASP A 163 -6.53 -7.46 -18.11
CA ASP A 163 -5.27 -7.41 -18.88
C ASP A 163 -5.33 -6.50 -20.12
N ASN A 164 -6.52 -6.11 -20.55
CA ASN A 164 -6.77 -5.24 -21.70
C ASN A 164 -6.60 -3.74 -21.45
N PHE A 165 -6.46 -3.27 -20.20
CA PHE A 165 -6.37 -1.83 -19.92
C PHE A 165 -4.92 -1.29 -19.97
N PHE A 166 -3.91 -2.15 -19.87
CA PHE A 166 -2.50 -1.77 -19.79
C PHE A 166 -1.65 -2.11 -21.02
N TYR A 167 -2.21 -2.74 -22.05
CA TYR A 167 -1.50 -3.04 -23.31
C TYR A 167 -1.85 -2.07 -24.43
N SER A 168 -1.66 -0.78 -24.22
CA SER A 168 -1.34 0.13 -25.31
C SER A 168 0.11 0.56 -25.17
N LYS A 169 1.05 -0.35 -25.53
CA LYS A 169 2.38 0.09 -25.91
C LYS A 169 2.25 0.81 -27.26
N PRO A 170 2.94 1.97 -27.39
CA PRO A 170 3.01 2.69 -28.66
C PRO A 170 3.70 1.85 -29.74
#